data_02b2cfdf09f0b2e53fea0ff96c2e8bee
#
_entry.id   02b2cfdf09f0b2e53fea0ff96c2e8bee
#
_cell.length_a   1.000
_cell.length_b   1.000
_cell.length_c   1.000
_cell.angle_alpha   90.00
_cell.angle_beta   90.00
_cell.angle_gamma   90.00
#
_symmetry.space_group_name_H-M   'P 1'
#
loop_
_entity.id
_entity.type
_entity.pdbx_description
1 polymer ?
#
loop_
_entity_poly.entity_id
_entity_poly.type
_entity_poly.pdbx_seq_one_letter_code
_entity_poly.pdbx_strand_id
1 'polypeptide(L)'
;MEPVTPCIDGIEVKAWQGERLLWVALDNGFYIPNLCAVRQADSPLASCRLCFVEIEGRRAPVTTCTEPVSDGMAVHLNTPSVQRLRNTAFELLLSHHKLDCAHCDKNRNCELQSVASHLGLKLKLTRFRRIPRDLPIDSSHPQFIYDPNKCVLCGKCVRVCNEQGTGILDFAFKGIETRVSTIDGLPLVEAGCNSCLVCVAVCPVGSLVAKPGVSVEKAKTQVAQLTGAGIVVDQRR
;
A
#
# COMPACT_ATOMS: atom_id res chain seq x y z
N MET A 1 14.68 -3.45 24.25
CA MET A 1 15.13 -2.74 23.02
C MET A 1 15.94 -1.56 23.49
N GLU A 2 17.04 -1.24 22.81
CA GLU A 2 17.94 -0.13 23.13
C GLU A 2 17.40 1.15 22.46
N PRO A 3 17.35 2.31 23.17
CA PRO A 3 16.97 3.57 22.58
C PRO A 3 18.05 4.07 21.63
N VAL A 4 17.64 4.60 20.48
CA VAL A 4 18.51 5.16 19.44
C VAL A 4 17.97 6.49 18.94
N THR A 5 18.85 7.30 18.35
CA THR A 5 18.51 8.64 17.88
C THR A 5 18.91 8.83 16.41
N PRO A 6 18.12 8.29 15.46
CA PRO A 6 18.33 8.61 14.05
C PRO A 6 17.97 10.07 13.74
N CYS A 7 18.63 10.63 12.72
CA CYS A 7 18.39 11.97 12.21
C CYS A 7 17.66 11.91 10.86
N ILE A 8 16.49 12.53 10.75
CA ILE A 8 15.69 12.57 9.52
C ILE A 8 15.60 14.02 9.03
N ASP A 9 16.17 14.30 7.85
CA ASP A 9 16.30 15.64 7.27
C ASP A 9 16.82 16.69 8.27
N GLY A 10 17.84 16.32 9.08
CA GLY A 10 18.47 17.19 10.07
C GLY A 10 17.77 17.27 11.42
N ILE A 11 16.67 16.53 11.62
CA ILE A 11 15.92 16.47 12.88
C ILE A 11 16.14 15.13 13.57
N GLU A 12 16.68 15.17 14.79
CA GLU A 12 16.82 13.98 15.63
C GLU A 12 15.46 13.50 16.12
N VAL A 13 15.23 12.19 16.02
CA VAL A 13 14.00 11.54 16.48
C VAL A 13 14.33 10.38 17.42
N LYS A 14 13.45 10.13 18.40
CA LYS A 14 13.61 8.99 19.30
C LYS A 14 13.00 7.75 18.68
N ALA A 15 13.74 6.64 18.75
CA ALA A 15 13.30 5.34 18.24
C ALA A 15 13.92 4.21 19.07
N TRP A 16 13.51 2.98 18.77
CA TRP A 16 14.13 1.80 19.34
C TRP A 16 14.95 1.07 18.28
N GLN A 17 16.12 0.58 18.67
CA GLN A 17 16.99 -0.20 17.78
C GLN A 17 16.20 -1.30 17.07
N GLY A 18 16.29 -1.33 15.74
CA GLY A 18 15.63 -2.34 14.90
C GLY A 18 14.19 -2.02 14.50
N GLU A 19 13.57 -0.94 15.00
CA GLU A 19 12.28 -0.47 14.46
C GLU A 19 12.40 -0.15 12.98
N ARG A 20 11.32 -0.34 12.21
CA ARG A 20 11.31 0.00 10.79
C ARG A 20 11.32 1.52 10.60
N LEU A 21 12.26 2.03 9.82
CA LEU A 21 12.44 3.44 9.54
C LEU A 21 11.14 4.12 9.03
N LEU A 22 10.33 3.40 8.24
CA LEU A 22 9.04 3.92 7.76
C LEU A 22 8.15 4.37 8.92
N TRP A 23 8.01 3.52 9.94
CA TRP A 23 7.11 3.81 11.05
C TRP A 23 7.68 4.87 11.98
N VAL A 24 8.99 4.82 12.25
CA VAL A 24 9.68 5.87 13.00
C VAL A 24 9.47 7.24 12.34
N ALA A 25 9.62 7.33 11.02
CA ALA A 25 9.41 8.58 10.30
C ALA A 25 7.95 9.05 10.39
N LEU A 26 6.98 8.18 10.09
CA LEU A 26 5.56 8.54 10.12
C LEU A 26 5.09 8.96 11.52
N ASP A 27 5.53 8.27 12.58
CA ASP A 27 5.17 8.59 13.98
C ASP A 27 5.76 9.93 14.45
N ASN A 28 6.86 10.37 13.83
CA ASN A 28 7.47 11.67 14.07
C ASN A 28 7.04 12.76 13.06
N GLY A 29 5.96 12.54 12.30
CA GLY A 29 5.37 13.53 11.40
C GLY A 29 6.03 13.67 10.03
N PHE A 30 7.01 12.82 9.71
CA PHE A 30 7.63 12.79 8.38
C PHE A 30 6.84 11.89 7.44
N TYR A 31 6.14 12.47 6.50
CA TYR A 31 5.39 11.67 5.52
C TYR A 31 6.32 10.99 4.52
N ILE A 32 6.22 9.67 4.41
CA ILE A 32 6.91 8.86 3.40
C ILE A 32 5.84 8.12 2.57
N PRO A 33 5.78 8.34 1.24
CA PRO A 33 4.80 7.68 0.38
C PRO A 33 4.92 6.16 0.45
N ASN A 34 3.82 5.48 0.65
CA ASN A 34 3.79 4.01 0.65
C ASN A 34 2.38 3.52 0.33
N LEU A 35 2.24 2.29 -0.20
CA LEU A 35 0.94 1.63 -0.47
C LEU A 35 0.88 0.21 0.06
N CYS A 36 2.03 -0.48 0.18
CA CYS A 36 2.07 -1.90 0.52
C CYS A 36 2.47 -2.18 1.97
N ALA A 37 2.88 -1.16 2.72
CA ALA A 37 3.37 -1.35 4.08
C ALA A 37 2.22 -1.69 5.05
N VAL A 38 2.50 -2.61 5.97
CA VAL A 38 1.65 -3.02 7.08
C VAL A 38 2.54 -3.04 8.32
N ARG A 39 2.15 -2.32 9.38
CA ARG A 39 3.02 -2.06 10.55
C ARG A 39 3.45 -3.34 11.27
N GLN A 40 2.52 -4.24 11.51
CA GLN A 40 2.77 -5.49 12.26
C GLN A 40 3.30 -6.64 11.37
N ALA A 41 3.63 -6.35 10.11
CA ALA A 41 4.15 -7.37 9.24
C ALA A 41 5.59 -7.72 9.59
N ASP A 42 5.88 -8.95 9.99
CA ASP A 42 7.25 -9.44 10.22
C ASP A 42 8.10 -9.30 8.96
N SER A 43 7.51 -9.60 7.81
CA SER A 43 8.15 -9.46 6.50
C SER A 43 7.39 -8.47 5.62
N PRO A 44 7.92 -7.27 5.39
CA PRO A 44 7.30 -6.31 4.50
C PRO A 44 7.40 -6.76 3.04
N LEU A 45 6.32 -6.61 2.27
CA LEU A 45 6.27 -6.99 0.84
C LEU A 45 7.19 -6.13 -0.03
N ALA A 46 7.42 -4.89 0.36
CA ALA A 46 8.24 -3.91 -0.36
C ALA A 46 7.89 -3.79 -1.87
N SER A 47 6.65 -4.10 -2.26
CA SER A 47 6.22 -4.21 -3.66
C SER A 47 6.00 -2.86 -4.35
N CYS A 48 5.50 -1.85 -3.64
CA CYS A 48 5.11 -0.57 -4.24
C CYS A 48 6.29 0.34 -4.61
N ARG A 49 7.45 0.18 -3.98
CA ARG A 49 8.68 0.95 -4.22
C ARG A 49 8.51 2.48 -4.13
N LEU A 50 7.61 2.96 -3.30
CA LEU A 50 7.37 4.40 -3.10
C LEU A 50 8.16 4.97 -1.93
N CYS A 51 8.53 4.17 -0.95
CA CYS A 51 9.12 4.60 0.32
C CYS A 51 10.66 4.71 0.28
N PHE A 52 11.25 5.05 -0.86
CA PHE A 52 12.69 5.25 -0.97
C PHE A 52 13.16 6.46 -0.17
N VAL A 53 14.34 6.34 0.43
CA VAL A 53 15.12 7.41 1.06
C VAL A 53 16.60 7.19 0.80
N GLU A 54 17.43 8.20 0.97
CA GLU A 54 18.88 8.04 1.07
C GLU A 54 19.29 8.00 2.53
N ILE A 55 20.27 7.15 2.83
CA ILE A 55 20.93 7.06 4.14
C ILE A 55 22.41 7.31 3.93
N GLU A 56 23.00 8.20 4.72
CA GLU A 56 24.43 8.48 4.64
C GLU A 56 25.27 7.21 4.78
N GLY A 57 26.32 7.11 3.98
CA GLY A 57 27.17 5.91 3.93
C GLY A 57 26.61 4.74 3.10
N ARG A 58 25.36 4.81 2.62
CA ARG A 58 24.80 3.81 1.69
C ARG A 58 25.03 4.20 0.23
N ARG A 59 25.37 3.24 -0.61
CA ARG A 59 25.65 3.48 -2.06
C ARG A 59 24.42 3.85 -2.88
N ALA A 60 23.23 3.46 -2.44
CA ALA A 60 21.98 3.64 -3.17
C ALA A 60 20.81 3.88 -2.20
N PRO A 61 19.74 4.55 -2.67
CA PRO A 61 18.52 4.71 -1.90
C PRO A 61 17.93 3.35 -1.49
N VAL A 62 17.38 3.31 -0.28
CA VAL A 62 16.76 2.12 0.32
C VAL A 62 15.26 2.31 0.55
N THR A 63 14.51 1.23 0.71
CA THR A 63 13.09 1.28 1.06
C THR A 63 12.92 1.29 2.58
N THR A 64 12.33 2.33 3.13
CA THR A 64 12.16 2.50 4.59
C THR A 64 11.32 1.42 5.25
N CYS A 65 10.40 0.78 4.52
CA CYS A 65 9.59 -0.31 5.06
C CYS A 65 10.40 -1.60 5.36
N THR A 66 11.62 -1.70 4.82
CA THR A 66 12.52 -2.85 5.06
C THR A 66 13.73 -2.49 5.91
N GLU A 67 14.04 -1.22 6.06
CA GLU A 67 15.24 -0.74 6.74
C GLU A 67 14.99 -0.57 8.24
N PRO A 68 15.75 -1.27 9.11
CA PRO A 68 15.72 -1.03 10.56
C PRO A 68 16.52 0.23 10.91
N VAL A 69 16.05 0.99 11.90
CA VAL A 69 16.79 2.14 12.42
C VAL A 69 17.96 1.70 13.31
N SER A 70 19.00 2.50 13.30
CA SER A 70 20.16 2.39 14.19
C SER A 70 20.58 3.76 14.71
N ASP A 71 21.37 3.77 15.77
CA ASP A 71 21.86 5.01 16.35
C ASP A 71 22.72 5.80 15.37
N GLY A 72 22.56 7.13 15.37
CA GLY A 72 23.29 8.04 14.48
C GLY A 72 22.99 7.90 12.99
N MET A 73 21.96 7.12 12.59
CA MET A 73 21.56 7.00 11.19
C MET A 73 21.08 8.35 10.65
N ALA A 74 21.72 8.88 9.60
CA ALA A 74 21.30 10.09 8.92
C ALA A 74 20.52 9.78 7.64
N VAL A 75 19.27 10.28 7.55
CA VAL A 75 18.28 9.94 6.52
C VAL A 75 17.85 11.21 5.77
N HIS A 76 17.87 11.15 4.44
CA HIS A 76 17.42 12.21 3.55
C HIS A 76 16.18 11.78 2.76
N LEU A 77 15.07 12.50 2.94
CA LEU A 77 13.77 12.12 2.38
C LEU A 77 13.57 12.58 0.93
N ASN A 78 14.21 13.70 0.53
CA ASN A 78 13.86 14.40 -0.71
C ASN A 78 15.06 14.73 -1.61
N THR A 79 15.97 13.80 -1.81
CA THR A 79 17.04 13.99 -2.79
C THR A 79 16.56 13.83 -4.23
N PRO A 80 17.28 14.37 -5.23
CA PRO A 80 16.93 14.16 -6.65
C PRO A 80 16.87 12.69 -7.05
N SER A 81 17.70 11.83 -6.46
CA SER A 81 17.72 10.39 -6.69
C SER A 81 16.45 9.72 -6.14
N VAL A 82 16.08 10.04 -4.90
CA VAL A 82 14.84 9.55 -4.26
C VAL A 82 13.61 9.95 -5.06
N GLN A 83 13.53 11.23 -5.48
CA GLN A 83 12.41 11.72 -6.29
C GLN A 83 12.28 10.98 -7.62
N ARG A 84 13.40 10.77 -8.34
CA ARG A 84 13.38 9.98 -9.60
C ARG A 84 12.87 8.57 -9.39
N LEU A 85 13.29 7.89 -8.32
CA LEU A 85 12.84 6.52 -8.02
C LEU A 85 11.36 6.47 -7.66
N ARG A 86 10.89 7.37 -6.79
CA ARG A 86 9.46 7.47 -6.41
C ARG A 86 8.58 7.76 -7.62
N ASN A 87 8.98 8.73 -8.46
CA ASN A 87 8.23 9.07 -9.67
C ASN A 87 8.17 7.90 -10.65
N THR A 88 9.28 7.18 -10.82
CA THR A 88 9.32 5.98 -11.66
C THR A 88 8.43 4.87 -11.11
N ALA A 89 8.52 4.57 -9.83
CA ALA A 89 7.67 3.59 -9.17
C ALA A 89 6.18 3.96 -9.28
N PHE A 90 5.85 5.23 -9.08
CA PHE A 90 4.48 5.72 -9.21
C PHE A 90 3.93 5.54 -10.63
N GLU A 91 4.68 5.91 -11.66
CA GLU A 91 4.26 5.70 -13.06
C GLU A 91 4.14 4.22 -13.42
N LEU A 92 5.02 3.35 -12.90
CA LEU A 92 4.89 1.91 -13.10
C LEU A 92 3.60 1.35 -12.46
N LEU A 93 3.21 1.82 -11.28
CA LEU A 93 1.91 1.47 -10.68
C LEU A 93 0.75 1.95 -11.56
N LEU A 94 0.83 3.17 -12.10
CA LEU A 94 -0.20 3.71 -12.99
C LEU A 94 -0.28 2.97 -14.33
N SER A 95 0.80 2.37 -14.82
CA SER A 95 0.82 1.70 -16.11
C SER A 95 -0.18 0.54 -16.21
N HIS A 96 -0.45 -0.12 -15.08
CA HIS A 96 -1.41 -1.23 -14.96
C HIS A 96 -2.75 -0.83 -14.34
N HIS A 97 -2.81 0.32 -13.69
CA HIS A 97 -4.01 0.76 -13.00
C HIS A 97 -5.00 1.39 -13.97
N LYS A 98 -6.26 0.93 -13.97
CA LYS A 98 -7.35 1.53 -14.74
C LYS A 98 -7.72 2.89 -14.14
N LEU A 99 -7.28 3.96 -14.78
CA LEU A 99 -7.57 5.33 -14.38
C LEU A 99 -8.99 5.71 -14.83
N ASP A 100 -9.94 5.61 -13.93
CA ASP A 100 -11.32 6.07 -14.08
C ASP A 100 -11.80 6.66 -12.74
N CYS A 101 -11.09 7.70 -12.29
CA CYS A 101 -11.35 8.29 -10.98
C CYS A 101 -12.76 8.87 -10.85
N ALA A 102 -13.34 9.39 -11.94
CA ALA A 102 -14.67 10.00 -11.92
C ALA A 102 -15.77 8.99 -11.54
N HIS A 103 -15.62 7.71 -11.94
CA HIS A 103 -16.57 6.64 -11.68
C HIS A 103 -16.04 5.61 -10.66
N CYS A 104 -15.08 6.00 -9.84
CA CYS A 104 -14.46 5.10 -8.87
C CYS A 104 -14.99 5.38 -7.45
N ASP A 105 -15.51 4.35 -6.77
CA ASP A 105 -16.05 4.46 -5.41
C ASP A 105 -15.01 4.91 -4.37
N LYS A 106 -13.70 4.78 -4.69
CA LYS A 106 -12.60 5.30 -3.87
C LYS A 106 -12.19 6.72 -4.24
N ASN A 107 -12.88 7.41 -5.17
CA ASN A 107 -12.53 8.77 -5.52
C ASN A 107 -12.52 9.68 -4.28
N ARG A 108 -11.49 10.53 -4.15
CA ARG A 108 -11.22 11.38 -2.98
C ARG A 108 -10.86 10.65 -1.68
N ASN A 109 -10.90 9.32 -1.66
CA ASN A 109 -10.49 8.47 -0.54
C ASN A 109 -9.58 7.33 -1.03
N CYS A 110 -8.64 7.66 -1.90
CA CYS A 110 -7.74 6.72 -2.56
C CYS A 110 -6.28 7.07 -2.19
N GLU A 111 -5.56 6.11 -1.59
CA GLU A 111 -4.14 6.32 -1.21
C GLU A 111 -3.26 6.63 -2.43
N LEU A 112 -3.60 6.11 -3.61
CA LEU A 112 -2.86 6.43 -4.85
C LEU A 112 -3.03 7.91 -5.24
N GLN A 113 -4.23 8.48 -5.06
CA GLN A 113 -4.47 9.92 -5.24
C GLN A 113 -3.68 10.75 -4.21
N SER A 114 -3.65 10.32 -2.96
CA SER A 114 -2.91 10.99 -1.89
C SER A 114 -1.41 10.98 -2.18
N VAL A 115 -0.86 9.86 -2.63
CA VAL A 115 0.54 9.75 -3.06
C VAL A 115 0.84 10.68 -4.24
N ALA A 116 -0.04 10.72 -5.25
CA ALA A 116 0.11 11.63 -6.39
C ALA A 116 0.16 13.09 -5.95
N SER A 117 -0.75 13.50 -5.08
CA SER A 117 -0.79 14.86 -4.52
C SER A 117 0.49 15.21 -3.77
N HIS A 118 0.98 14.30 -2.91
CA HIS A 118 2.22 14.51 -2.16
C HIS A 118 3.46 14.62 -3.06
N LEU A 119 3.55 13.79 -4.10
CA LEU A 119 4.66 13.83 -5.06
C LEU A 119 4.54 14.97 -6.09
N GLY A 120 3.46 15.75 -6.08
CA GLY A 120 3.19 16.77 -7.09
C GLY A 120 2.96 16.20 -8.49
N LEU A 121 2.53 14.94 -8.58
CA LEU A 121 2.35 14.23 -9.85
C LEU A 121 0.89 14.22 -10.30
N LYS A 122 0.68 14.25 -11.61
CA LYS A 122 -0.63 14.01 -12.18
C LYS A 122 -0.91 12.51 -12.31
N LEU A 123 -2.17 12.13 -12.16
CA LEU A 123 -2.64 10.75 -12.42
C LEU A 123 -2.69 10.48 -13.93
N LYS A 124 -1.54 10.56 -14.57
CA LYS A 124 -1.40 10.21 -15.99
C LYS A 124 0.02 9.72 -16.26
N LEU A 125 0.16 8.84 -17.25
CA LEU A 125 1.47 8.37 -17.70
C LEU A 125 2.13 9.45 -18.58
N THR A 126 3.42 9.66 -18.37
CA THR A 126 4.24 10.58 -19.14
C THR A 126 5.39 9.89 -19.87
N ARG A 127 6.04 8.91 -19.23
CA ARG A 127 7.20 8.18 -19.75
C ARG A 127 6.88 6.74 -20.17
N PHE A 128 5.91 6.12 -19.50
CA PHE A 128 5.53 4.73 -19.75
C PHE A 128 4.22 4.64 -20.51
N ARG A 129 4.07 3.58 -21.32
CA ARG A 129 2.81 3.24 -21.96
C ARG A 129 1.87 2.56 -20.96
N ARG A 130 0.58 2.69 -21.18
CA ARG A 130 -0.42 1.91 -20.48
C ARG A 130 -0.34 0.43 -20.90
N ILE A 131 -0.47 -0.44 -19.92
CA ILE A 131 -0.51 -1.90 -20.11
C ILE A 131 -1.79 -2.38 -19.41
N PRO A 132 -2.96 -2.31 -20.09
CA PRO A 132 -4.23 -2.72 -19.51
C PRO A 132 -4.20 -4.23 -19.25
N ARG A 133 -4.89 -4.66 -18.19
CA ARG A 133 -5.09 -6.08 -17.90
C ARG A 133 -6.32 -6.64 -18.59
N ASP A 134 -7.34 -5.82 -18.74
CA ASP A 134 -8.65 -6.15 -19.36
C ASP A 134 -9.26 -7.44 -18.81
N LEU A 135 -9.16 -7.61 -17.48
CA LEU A 135 -9.67 -8.76 -16.75
C LEU A 135 -11.14 -8.55 -16.36
N PRO A 136 -11.93 -9.63 -16.27
CA PRO A 136 -13.32 -9.55 -15.82
C PRO A 136 -13.40 -9.02 -14.39
N ILE A 137 -14.42 -8.20 -14.14
CA ILE A 137 -14.75 -7.73 -12.79
C ILE A 137 -15.58 -8.80 -12.10
N ASP A 138 -15.17 -9.22 -10.92
CA ASP A 138 -15.95 -10.14 -10.11
C ASP A 138 -16.93 -9.37 -9.21
N SER A 139 -18.20 -9.45 -9.52
CA SER A 139 -19.31 -8.91 -8.74
C SER A 139 -20.20 -10.01 -8.12
N SER A 140 -19.72 -11.26 -8.11
CA SER A 140 -20.46 -12.43 -7.62
C SER A 140 -20.76 -12.37 -6.12
N HIS A 141 -19.82 -11.80 -5.32
CA HIS A 141 -19.99 -11.70 -3.89
C HIS A 141 -21.13 -10.72 -3.51
N PRO A 142 -22.01 -11.05 -2.55
CA PRO A 142 -23.17 -10.22 -2.22
C PRO A 142 -22.81 -8.84 -1.64
N GLN A 143 -21.67 -8.72 -0.96
CA GLN A 143 -21.33 -7.52 -0.19
C GLN A 143 -20.25 -6.61 -0.84
N PHE A 144 -19.43 -7.11 -1.77
CA PHE A 144 -18.38 -6.32 -2.39
C PHE A 144 -18.09 -6.72 -3.82
N ILE A 145 -17.34 -5.89 -4.51
CA ILE A 145 -16.90 -6.07 -5.90
C ILE A 145 -15.38 -6.12 -5.93
N TYR A 146 -14.80 -6.97 -6.74
CA TYR A 146 -13.40 -7.01 -7.06
C TYR A 146 -13.14 -6.63 -8.51
N ASP A 147 -12.47 -5.48 -8.72
CA ASP A 147 -11.99 -5.04 -10.04
C ASP A 147 -10.45 -5.21 -10.09
N PRO A 148 -9.95 -6.27 -10.74
CA PRO A 148 -8.52 -6.53 -10.84
C PRO A 148 -7.78 -5.47 -11.67
N ASN A 149 -8.48 -4.72 -12.54
CA ASN A 149 -7.89 -3.69 -13.40
C ASN A 149 -7.46 -2.43 -12.60
N LYS A 150 -8.01 -2.25 -11.41
CA LYS A 150 -7.64 -1.19 -10.47
C LYS A 150 -6.62 -1.64 -9.42
N CYS A 151 -6.23 -2.93 -9.41
CA CYS A 151 -5.29 -3.47 -8.43
C CYS A 151 -3.87 -2.97 -8.68
N VAL A 152 -3.19 -2.50 -7.62
CA VAL A 152 -1.78 -2.07 -7.62
C VAL A 152 -0.82 -3.12 -7.05
N LEU A 153 -1.29 -4.34 -6.85
CA LEU A 153 -0.52 -5.50 -6.34
C LEU A 153 0.21 -5.22 -5.01
N CYS A 154 -0.41 -4.43 -4.14
CA CYS A 154 0.18 -4.09 -2.84
C CYS A 154 0.18 -5.26 -1.83
N GLY A 155 -0.59 -6.31 -2.06
CA GLY A 155 -0.66 -7.52 -1.24
C GLY A 155 -1.36 -7.37 0.12
N LYS A 156 -1.85 -6.20 0.49
CA LYS A 156 -2.53 -6.00 1.78
C LYS A 156 -3.73 -6.94 1.94
N CYS A 157 -4.57 -7.09 0.90
CA CYS A 157 -5.74 -7.97 0.93
C CYS A 157 -5.37 -9.45 1.07
N VAL A 158 -4.31 -9.90 0.41
CA VAL A 158 -3.79 -11.27 0.54
C VAL A 158 -3.36 -11.52 1.99
N ARG A 159 -2.55 -10.63 2.55
CA ARG A 159 -2.09 -10.74 3.94
C ARG A 159 -3.25 -10.86 4.92
N VAL A 160 -4.17 -9.90 4.93
CA VAL A 160 -5.27 -9.91 5.90
C VAL A 160 -6.22 -11.08 5.71
N CYS A 161 -6.38 -11.59 4.49
CA CYS A 161 -7.16 -12.79 4.23
C CYS A 161 -6.52 -14.03 4.87
N ASN A 162 -5.19 -14.14 4.80
CA ASN A 162 -4.45 -15.22 5.48
C ASN A 162 -4.49 -15.08 6.99
N GLU A 163 -4.37 -13.87 7.53
CA GLU A 163 -4.41 -13.60 8.97
C GLU A 163 -5.80 -13.86 9.58
N GLN A 164 -6.87 -13.72 8.81
CA GLN A 164 -8.25 -14.10 9.22
C GLN A 164 -8.54 -15.59 9.11
N GLY A 165 -7.59 -16.39 8.64
CA GLY A 165 -7.72 -17.84 8.53
C GLY A 165 -8.56 -18.34 7.36
N THR A 166 -8.99 -17.47 6.44
CA THR A 166 -9.69 -17.88 5.21
C THR A 166 -8.74 -18.24 4.07
N GLY A 167 -7.68 -17.44 3.87
CA GLY A 167 -6.61 -17.69 2.91
C GLY A 167 -7.05 -17.80 1.44
N ILE A 168 -8.25 -17.36 1.11
CA ILE A 168 -8.80 -17.53 -0.25
C ILE A 168 -8.19 -16.60 -1.29
N LEU A 169 -7.57 -15.48 -0.86
CA LEU A 169 -6.92 -14.54 -1.75
C LEU A 169 -5.42 -14.78 -1.76
N ASP A 170 -4.84 -14.95 -2.95
CA ASP A 170 -3.40 -15.04 -3.12
C ASP A 170 -2.98 -14.43 -4.46
N PHE A 171 -1.67 -14.32 -4.68
CA PHE A 171 -1.12 -13.94 -5.97
C PHE A 171 -1.11 -15.14 -6.92
N ALA A 172 -1.71 -14.94 -8.10
CA ALA A 172 -1.68 -15.90 -9.19
C ALA A 172 -0.83 -15.34 -10.34
N PHE A 173 -0.23 -16.26 -11.11
CA PHE A 173 0.67 -15.97 -12.24
C PHE A 173 1.98 -15.26 -11.84
N LYS A 174 2.81 -14.92 -12.81
CA LYS A 174 4.13 -14.33 -12.61
C LYS A 174 4.36 -13.14 -13.55
N GLY A 175 5.29 -12.26 -13.17
CA GLY A 175 5.69 -11.12 -13.98
C GLY A 175 4.53 -10.16 -14.23
N ILE A 176 4.34 -9.79 -15.49
CA ILE A 176 3.35 -8.78 -15.90
C ILE A 176 1.90 -9.29 -15.75
N GLU A 177 1.70 -10.60 -15.74
CA GLU A 177 0.39 -11.22 -15.60
C GLU A 177 -0.03 -11.43 -14.15
N THR A 178 0.85 -11.12 -13.19
CA THR A 178 0.55 -11.25 -11.76
C THR A 178 -0.74 -10.52 -11.41
N ARG A 179 -1.64 -11.22 -10.73
CA ARG A 179 -2.87 -10.66 -10.20
C ARG A 179 -3.23 -11.29 -8.86
N VAL A 180 -4.02 -10.60 -8.06
CA VAL A 180 -4.68 -11.22 -6.91
C VAL A 180 -5.83 -12.08 -7.46
N SER A 181 -5.99 -13.29 -6.95
CA SER A 181 -7.02 -14.24 -7.36
C SER A 181 -7.43 -15.09 -6.17
N THR A 182 -8.49 -15.84 -6.37
CA THR A 182 -8.91 -16.95 -5.51
C THR A 182 -8.22 -18.24 -5.95
N ILE A 183 -8.33 -19.30 -5.16
CA ILE A 183 -7.90 -20.66 -5.54
C ILE A 183 -8.63 -21.06 -6.83
N ASP A 184 -7.89 -21.60 -7.78
CA ASP A 184 -8.37 -22.03 -9.09
C ASP A 184 -9.11 -20.94 -9.91
N GLY A 185 -9.01 -19.67 -9.49
CA GLY A 185 -9.71 -18.56 -10.13
C GLY A 185 -11.23 -18.58 -9.97
N LEU A 186 -11.72 -19.27 -8.96
CA LEU A 186 -13.16 -19.36 -8.66
C LEU A 186 -13.75 -17.96 -8.37
N PRO A 187 -15.00 -17.72 -8.70
CA PRO A 187 -15.72 -16.53 -8.25
C PRO A 187 -15.68 -16.40 -6.73
N LEU A 188 -15.61 -15.18 -6.21
CA LEU A 188 -15.52 -14.92 -4.77
C LEU A 188 -16.63 -15.59 -3.95
N VAL A 189 -17.82 -15.71 -4.51
CA VAL A 189 -18.96 -16.37 -3.85
C VAL A 189 -18.74 -17.88 -3.69
N GLU A 190 -17.97 -18.50 -4.57
CA GLU A 190 -17.71 -19.95 -4.60
C GLU A 190 -16.42 -20.31 -3.87
N ALA A 191 -15.53 -19.35 -3.67
CA ALA A 191 -14.20 -19.57 -3.10
C ALA A 191 -14.19 -19.75 -1.57
N GLY A 192 -15.33 -19.81 -0.90
CA GLY A 192 -15.43 -20.01 0.55
C GLY A 192 -15.14 -18.75 1.37
N CYS A 193 -15.43 -17.56 0.82
CA CYS A 193 -15.27 -16.29 1.54
C CYS A 193 -16.19 -16.23 2.78
N ASN A 194 -15.64 -15.88 3.95
CA ASN A 194 -16.41 -15.69 5.18
C ASN A 194 -17.09 -14.31 5.31
N SER A 195 -17.02 -13.48 4.29
CA SER A 195 -17.63 -12.14 4.27
C SER A 195 -17.13 -11.17 5.34
N CYS A 196 -15.90 -11.31 5.85
CA CYS A 196 -15.35 -10.45 6.90
C CYS A 196 -15.06 -9.01 6.44
N LEU A 197 -15.00 -8.73 5.14
CA LEU A 197 -14.75 -7.42 4.51
C LEU A 197 -13.38 -6.78 4.85
N VAL A 198 -12.48 -7.45 5.53
CA VAL A 198 -11.18 -6.89 5.93
C VAL A 198 -10.32 -6.56 4.70
N CYS A 199 -10.40 -7.39 3.64
CA CYS A 199 -9.74 -7.11 2.36
C CYS A 199 -10.26 -5.84 1.67
N VAL A 200 -11.55 -5.53 1.80
CA VAL A 200 -12.18 -4.30 1.30
C VAL A 200 -11.70 -3.09 2.10
N ALA A 201 -11.68 -3.21 3.44
CA ALA A 201 -11.27 -2.13 4.34
C ALA A 201 -9.79 -1.75 4.16
N VAL A 202 -8.92 -2.73 3.92
CA VAL A 202 -7.46 -2.52 3.78
C VAL A 202 -7.04 -2.10 2.37
N CYS A 203 -7.90 -2.25 1.37
CA CYS A 203 -7.54 -1.94 -0.03
C CYS A 203 -7.25 -0.44 -0.19
N PRO A 204 -6.03 -0.03 -0.60
CA PRO A 204 -5.66 1.37 -0.71
C PRO A 204 -6.26 2.08 -1.93
N VAL A 205 -6.82 1.30 -2.86
CA VAL A 205 -7.38 1.78 -4.13
C VAL A 205 -8.77 1.19 -4.37
N GLY A 206 -9.41 1.53 -5.50
CA GLY A 206 -10.76 1.05 -5.83
C GLY A 206 -10.82 -0.36 -6.44
N SER A 207 -9.89 -1.26 -6.07
CA SER A 207 -9.90 -2.63 -6.57
C SER A 207 -10.89 -3.53 -5.81
N LEU A 208 -10.97 -3.38 -4.49
CA LEU A 208 -11.97 -4.04 -3.64
C LEU A 208 -12.83 -2.94 -3.02
N VAL A 209 -14.11 -2.94 -3.32
CA VAL A 209 -15.07 -1.92 -2.87
C VAL A 209 -16.36 -2.55 -2.37
N ALA A 210 -16.90 -2.03 -1.27
CA ALA A 210 -18.18 -2.47 -0.74
C ALA A 210 -19.33 -2.08 -1.68
N LYS A 211 -20.34 -2.93 -1.79
CA LYS A 211 -21.58 -2.60 -2.51
C LYS A 211 -22.40 -1.55 -1.73
N PRO A 212 -23.28 -0.79 -2.39
CA PRO A 212 -24.16 0.16 -1.72
C PRO A 212 -24.89 -0.45 -0.52
N GLY A 213 -24.93 0.28 0.60
CA GLY A 213 -25.56 -0.16 1.85
C GLY A 213 -24.75 -1.12 2.72
N VAL A 214 -23.57 -1.57 2.28
CA VAL A 214 -22.72 -2.44 3.09
C VAL A 214 -21.75 -1.61 3.95
N SER A 215 -21.82 -1.77 5.27
CA SER A 215 -20.90 -1.12 6.21
C SER A 215 -19.60 -1.90 6.35
N VAL A 216 -18.48 -1.17 6.30
CA VAL A 216 -17.12 -1.71 6.51
C VAL A 216 -16.50 -1.28 7.84
N GLU A 217 -17.24 -0.66 8.75
CA GLU A 217 -16.69 -0.09 10.00
C GLU A 217 -16.08 -1.16 10.92
N LYS A 218 -16.76 -2.30 11.09
CA LYS A 218 -16.19 -3.44 11.85
C LYS A 218 -14.88 -3.93 11.23
N ALA A 219 -14.84 -4.03 9.90
CA ALA A 219 -13.64 -4.46 9.19
C ALA A 219 -12.50 -3.44 9.33
N LYS A 220 -12.78 -2.14 9.35
CA LYS A 220 -11.77 -1.10 9.63
C LYS A 220 -11.17 -1.24 11.03
N THR A 221 -11.98 -1.54 12.05
CA THR A 221 -11.51 -1.79 13.40
C THR A 221 -10.59 -3.02 13.44
N GLN A 222 -10.96 -4.10 12.74
CA GLN A 222 -10.10 -5.27 12.59
C GLN A 222 -8.79 -4.96 11.87
N VAL A 223 -8.84 -4.17 10.78
CA VAL A 223 -7.62 -3.71 10.08
C VAL A 223 -6.70 -2.95 11.03
N ALA A 224 -7.23 -2.04 11.85
CA ALA A 224 -6.42 -1.30 12.82
C ALA A 224 -5.73 -2.23 13.83
N GLN A 225 -6.41 -3.26 14.29
CA GLN A 225 -5.84 -4.27 15.18
C GLN A 225 -4.77 -5.14 14.50
N LEU A 226 -5.02 -5.56 13.24
CA LEU A 226 -4.12 -6.42 12.47
C LEU A 226 -2.91 -5.68 11.89
N THR A 227 -3.04 -4.40 11.61
CA THR A 227 -1.99 -3.63 10.94
C THR A 227 -1.26 -2.66 11.86
N GLY A 228 -1.70 -2.52 13.12
CA GLY A 228 -1.17 -1.53 14.06
C GLY A 228 -1.25 -0.08 13.54
N ALA A 229 -1.91 0.11 12.43
CA ALA A 229 -2.20 1.42 11.90
C ALA A 229 -3.38 1.97 12.68
N GLY A 230 -3.13 2.92 13.57
CA GLY A 230 -4.16 3.88 13.92
C GLY A 230 -4.76 4.38 12.61
N ILE A 231 -6.08 4.45 12.52
CA ILE A 231 -6.79 5.02 11.36
C ILE A 231 -6.09 6.34 11.09
N VAL A 232 -5.36 6.44 9.96
CA VAL A 232 -4.87 7.73 9.49
C VAL A 232 -6.12 8.49 9.08
N VAL A 233 -6.72 9.15 10.05
CA VAL A 233 -7.74 10.15 9.81
C VAL A 233 -7.03 11.25 9.04
N ASP A 234 -7.48 11.48 7.81
CA ASP A 234 -7.01 12.55 6.94
C ASP A 234 -6.95 13.89 7.73
N GLN A 235 -5.76 14.27 8.19
CA GLN A 235 -5.52 15.58 8.81
C GLN A 235 -5.35 16.65 7.72
N ARG A 236 -6.24 16.68 6.74
CA ARG A 236 -6.41 17.83 5.85
C ARG A 236 -7.64 18.61 6.28
N ARG A 237 -7.41 19.56 7.17
CA ARG A 237 -8.18 20.80 7.26
C ARG A 237 -7.29 21.95 6.86
#